data_d0c11fd5afc9b3f5a48828ea125bd690
#
_entry.id   d0c11fd5afc9b3f5a48828ea125bd690
#
_cell.length_a   1.000
_cell.length_b   1.000
_cell.length_c   1.000
_cell.angle_alpha   90.00
_cell.angle_beta   90.00
_cell.angle_gamma   90.00
#
_symmetry.space_group_name_H-M   'P 1'
#
loop_
_entity.id
_entity.type
_entity.pdbx_description
1 polymer ?
#
loop_
_entity_poly.entity_id
_entity_poly.type
_entity_poly.pdbx_seq_one_letter_code
_entity_poly.pdbx_strand_id
1 'polypeptide(L)'
;MNVLKTLLTLILITVSGTNNISGEKPRNLFFLDSLDVKDTVHGIDISFYQKKIQWHKLPNDICFVVIKATEGSKLKDTKFKENWDSAGKNGYIRGAYHFYRPYVTPYSQFRNFISVVKLKKGDLPPVVDAEIHSKYTKKLQNDLKIFLNLLERYYKVKPIIYCNAPFYRKHFYHSYFDQYHFWIADYRGKNLDSTMKMWDFWQYTCWGNVNGIKGYVDKNYYRWGYDSLKNICVK
;
A
#
# COMPACT_ATOMS: atom_id res chain seq x y z
N MET A 1 37.77 -45.46 -29.35
CA MET A 1 36.33 -45.43 -29.70
C MET A 1 35.78 -44.15 -29.16
N ASN A 2 35.25 -43.36 -30.00
CA ASN A 2 35.11 -41.91 -30.02
C ASN A 2 34.42 -41.25 -28.84
N VAL A 3 35.08 -40.21 -28.33
CA VAL A 3 34.58 -39.21 -27.39
C VAL A 3 34.25 -37.96 -28.21
N LEU A 4 32.96 -37.56 -28.20
CA LEU A 4 32.52 -36.35 -28.82
C LEU A 4 32.54 -35.22 -27.81
N LYS A 5 33.48 -34.28 -27.96
CA LYS A 5 33.53 -33.01 -27.21
C LYS A 5 32.61 -31.99 -27.86
N THR A 6 31.60 -31.51 -27.17
CA THR A 6 30.81 -30.37 -27.59
C THR A 6 31.36 -29.10 -26.95
N LEU A 7 31.84 -28.21 -27.81
CA LEU A 7 32.39 -26.88 -27.49
C LEU A 7 31.21 -25.91 -27.27
N LEU A 8 31.12 -25.31 -26.07
CA LEU A 8 30.21 -24.17 -25.83
C LEU A 8 30.97 -22.89 -26.17
N THR A 9 30.54 -22.21 -27.22
CA THR A 9 31.08 -20.91 -27.63
C THR A 9 30.44 -19.80 -26.83
N LEU A 10 31.24 -19.14 -26.01
CA LEU A 10 30.84 -17.93 -25.24
C LEU A 10 30.94 -16.73 -26.21
N ILE A 11 29.85 -16.10 -26.54
CA ILE A 11 29.85 -14.84 -27.28
C ILE A 11 29.89 -13.70 -26.24
N LEU A 12 31.04 -13.06 -26.09
CA LEU A 12 31.19 -11.77 -25.43
C LEU A 12 30.72 -10.67 -26.41
N ILE A 13 29.64 -10.00 -26.11
CA ILE A 13 29.28 -8.74 -26.74
C ILE A 13 29.77 -7.61 -25.83
N THR A 14 30.87 -6.96 -26.22
CA THR A 14 31.32 -5.72 -25.61
C THR A 14 30.54 -4.57 -26.26
N VAL A 15 29.67 -3.93 -25.49
CA VAL A 15 29.10 -2.63 -25.82
C VAL A 15 29.81 -1.57 -25.01
N SER A 16 30.72 -0.85 -25.62
CA SER A 16 31.31 0.38 -25.14
C SER A 16 30.33 1.53 -25.39
N GLY A 17 29.75 2.08 -24.35
CA GLY A 17 28.91 3.26 -24.41
C GLY A 17 28.97 3.97 -23.06
N THR A 18 29.88 4.94 -22.93
CA THR A 18 29.98 5.83 -21.78
C THR A 18 28.83 6.81 -21.77
N ASN A 19 27.92 6.71 -20.81
CA ASN A 19 27.16 7.85 -20.34
C ASN A 19 27.03 7.77 -18.83
N ASN A 20 27.73 8.67 -18.15
CA ASN A 20 27.62 8.96 -16.74
C ASN A 20 26.22 9.45 -16.42
N ILE A 21 25.40 8.62 -15.78
CA ILE A 21 24.21 9.04 -15.03
C ILE A 21 24.43 8.61 -13.60
N SER A 22 24.42 9.62 -12.72
CA SER A 22 24.59 9.58 -11.27
C SER A 22 23.78 8.48 -10.62
N GLY A 23 24.50 7.67 -9.83
CA GLY A 23 24.13 6.50 -9.07
C GLY A 23 22.79 6.48 -8.37
N GLU A 24 21.83 5.78 -8.92
CA GLU A 24 20.83 5.06 -8.16
C GLU A 24 21.21 3.58 -8.18
N LYS A 25 21.56 3.03 -7.00
CA LYS A 25 21.64 1.58 -6.83
C LYS A 25 20.22 1.04 -7.04
N PRO A 26 19.96 0.20 -8.06
CA PRO A 26 18.70 -0.52 -8.10
C PRO A 26 18.64 -1.37 -6.82
N ARG A 27 17.54 -1.28 -6.07
CA ARG A 27 17.26 -2.25 -5.02
C ARG A 27 17.37 -3.61 -5.68
N ASN A 28 18.17 -4.49 -5.08
CA ASN A 28 18.40 -5.84 -5.59
C ASN A 28 17.05 -6.56 -5.71
N LEU A 29 16.45 -6.49 -6.90
CA LEU A 29 15.29 -7.30 -7.28
C LEU A 29 15.59 -8.81 -7.18
N PHE A 30 16.86 -9.19 -7.17
CA PHE A 30 17.30 -10.58 -7.06
C PHE A 30 16.87 -11.30 -5.78
N PHE A 31 16.50 -10.55 -4.72
CA PHE A 31 15.96 -11.17 -3.50
C PHE A 31 14.48 -11.53 -3.61
N LEU A 32 13.74 -10.94 -4.55
CA LEU A 32 12.30 -11.18 -4.71
C LEU A 32 11.99 -12.37 -5.65
N ASP A 33 12.91 -12.72 -6.53
CA ASP A 33 12.73 -13.86 -7.45
C ASP A 33 12.91 -15.24 -6.78
N SER A 34 13.41 -15.27 -5.52
CA SER A 34 13.53 -16.49 -4.71
C SER A 34 12.44 -16.64 -3.65
N LEU A 35 11.49 -15.69 -3.56
CA LEU A 35 10.38 -15.78 -2.63
C LEU A 35 9.36 -16.79 -3.17
N ASP A 36 9.19 -17.85 -2.43
CA ASP A 36 8.20 -18.89 -2.70
C ASP A 36 6.79 -18.25 -2.75
N VAL A 37 5.90 -18.73 -3.59
CA VAL A 37 4.54 -18.20 -3.86
C VAL A 37 3.66 -18.08 -2.60
N LYS A 38 4.16 -18.52 -1.46
CA LYS A 38 3.52 -18.42 -0.13
C LYS A 38 3.97 -17.23 0.70
N ASP A 39 4.95 -16.43 0.26
CA ASP A 39 5.52 -15.38 1.09
C ASP A 39 4.67 -14.12 1.07
N THR A 40 4.20 -13.76 2.24
CA THR A 40 3.49 -12.49 2.48
C THR A 40 4.42 -11.31 2.18
N VAL A 41 3.88 -10.29 1.52
CA VAL A 41 4.63 -9.06 1.18
C VAL A 41 4.53 -8.07 2.33
N HIS A 42 5.66 -7.62 2.85
CA HIS A 42 5.71 -6.71 3.97
C HIS A 42 5.60 -5.24 3.52
N GLY A 43 4.92 -4.45 4.33
CA GLY A 43 4.81 -3.01 4.16
C GLY A 43 4.64 -2.27 5.47
N ILE A 44 4.64 -0.96 5.36
CA ILE A 44 4.38 -0.04 6.47
C ILE A 44 3.36 1.00 6.05
N ASP A 45 2.66 1.57 7.02
CA ASP A 45 1.95 2.82 6.77
C ASP A 45 2.44 3.92 7.70
N ILE A 46 2.42 5.15 7.19
CA ILE A 46 3.05 6.31 7.79
C ILE A 46 2.23 7.57 7.60
N SER A 47 2.50 8.54 8.47
CA SER A 47 1.96 9.89 8.40
C SER A 47 3.00 10.91 8.88
N PHE A 48 2.60 12.15 9.12
CA PHE A 48 3.48 13.14 9.74
C PHE A 48 4.02 12.73 11.12
N TYR A 49 3.38 11.77 11.80
CA TYR A 49 3.82 11.28 13.11
C TYR A 49 5.19 10.61 13.08
N GLN A 50 5.57 9.96 11.98
CA GLN A 50 6.89 9.36 11.80
C GLN A 50 7.99 10.39 11.54
N LYS A 51 7.63 11.69 11.44
CA LYS A 51 8.57 12.81 11.27
C LYS A 51 9.51 12.61 10.06
N LYS A 52 10.83 12.71 10.28
CA LYS A 52 11.86 12.52 9.25
C LYS A 52 12.25 11.05 9.16
N ILE A 53 12.06 10.45 7.99
CA ILE A 53 12.40 9.05 7.70
C ILE A 53 13.76 9.00 6.98
N GLN A 54 14.63 8.08 7.41
CA GLN A 54 15.89 7.78 6.77
C GLN A 54 15.70 6.62 5.77
N TRP A 55 15.12 6.93 4.61
CA TRP A 55 14.66 5.96 3.61
C TRP A 55 15.71 4.92 3.20
N HIS A 56 17.00 5.32 3.13
CA HIS A 56 18.12 4.43 2.80
C HIS A 56 18.42 3.38 3.88
N LYS A 57 17.85 3.53 5.08
CA LYS A 57 18.01 2.59 6.21
C LYS A 57 16.83 1.66 6.39
N LEU A 58 15.74 1.86 5.65
CA LEU A 58 14.61 0.94 5.75
C LEU A 58 15.02 -0.47 5.30
N PRO A 59 14.56 -1.52 6.01
CA PRO A 59 14.83 -2.91 5.65
C PRO A 59 14.41 -3.24 4.20
N ASN A 60 15.14 -4.14 3.56
CA ASN A 60 14.90 -4.50 2.16
C ASN A 60 13.63 -5.35 1.96
N ASP A 61 13.12 -5.97 3.01
CA ASP A 61 11.88 -6.75 3.00
C ASP A 61 10.62 -5.87 2.97
N ILE A 62 10.73 -4.56 3.24
CA ILE A 62 9.62 -3.63 3.05
C ILE A 62 9.45 -3.35 1.56
N CYS A 63 8.32 -3.80 0.99
CA CYS A 63 8.03 -3.68 -0.43
C CYS A 63 7.08 -2.51 -0.74
N PHE A 64 6.17 -2.18 0.17
CA PHE A 64 5.20 -1.10 -0.03
C PHE A 64 5.10 -0.16 1.17
N VAL A 65 4.73 1.08 0.88
CA VAL A 65 4.53 2.13 1.90
C VAL A 65 3.23 2.87 1.60
N VAL A 66 2.29 2.86 2.55
CA VAL A 66 1.04 3.61 2.44
C VAL A 66 1.13 4.88 3.29
N ILE A 67 0.79 6.04 2.72
CA ILE A 67 1.12 7.34 3.28
C ILE A 67 -0.18 8.13 3.50
N LYS A 68 -0.37 8.68 4.71
CA LYS A 68 -1.48 9.59 4.98
C LYS A 68 -1.41 10.77 4.03
N ALA A 69 -2.49 11.01 3.29
CA ALA A 69 -2.58 12.16 2.39
C ALA A 69 -3.51 13.24 2.95
N THR A 70 -4.72 12.83 3.34
CA THR A 70 -5.75 13.77 3.76
C THR A 70 -6.67 13.17 4.82
N GLU A 71 -7.45 14.04 5.46
CA GLU A 71 -8.48 13.69 6.42
C GLU A 71 -9.68 14.63 6.28
N GLY A 72 -10.88 14.09 6.25
CA GLY A 72 -12.10 14.89 6.13
C GLY A 72 -12.05 15.84 4.94
N SER A 73 -12.68 17.00 5.05
CA SER A 73 -12.82 17.94 3.91
C SER A 73 -11.66 18.90 3.70
N LYS A 74 -10.72 19.03 4.66
CA LYS A 74 -9.73 20.13 4.62
C LYS A 74 -8.31 19.73 5.03
N LEU A 75 -8.16 18.76 5.95
CA LEU A 75 -6.85 18.41 6.49
C LEU A 75 -6.02 17.71 5.42
N LYS A 76 -4.79 18.16 5.25
CA LYS A 76 -3.74 17.53 4.43
C LYS A 76 -2.57 17.19 5.33
N ASP A 77 -2.04 15.99 5.19
CA ASP A 77 -0.87 15.59 5.97
C ASP A 77 0.34 16.41 5.56
N THR A 78 1.00 17.05 6.53
CA THR A 78 2.08 17.99 6.28
C THR A 78 3.35 17.34 5.72
N LYS A 79 3.48 16.02 5.88
CA LYS A 79 4.61 15.23 5.36
C LYS A 79 4.26 14.43 4.11
N PHE A 80 3.00 14.49 3.63
CA PHE A 80 2.58 13.68 2.50
C PHE A 80 3.50 13.84 1.29
N LYS A 81 3.70 15.07 0.83
CA LYS A 81 4.51 15.32 -0.37
C LYS A 81 5.95 14.81 -0.23
N GLU A 82 6.58 15.11 0.90
CA GLU A 82 7.96 14.68 1.19
C GLU A 82 8.07 13.15 1.20
N ASN A 83 7.15 12.48 1.91
CA ASN A 83 7.13 11.03 2.02
C ASN A 83 6.76 10.36 0.70
N TRP A 84 5.81 10.93 -0.05
CA TRP A 84 5.38 10.43 -1.35
C TRP A 84 6.51 10.43 -2.37
N ASP A 85 7.21 11.56 -2.48
CA ASP A 85 8.32 11.70 -3.41
C ASP A 85 9.50 10.79 -3.01
N SER A 86 9.77 10.70 -1.71
CA SER A 86 10.87 9.88 -1.19
C SER A 86 10.60 8.39 -1.35
N ALA A 87 9.38 7.92 -1.07
CA ALA A 87 9.01 6.52 -1.29
C ALA A 87 9.19 6.12 -2.76
N GLY A 88 8.72 6.97 -3.69
CA GLY A 88 8.89 6.72 -5.11
C GLY A 88 10.34 6.70 -5.56
N LYS A 89 11.18 7.67 -5.10
CA LYS A 89 12.62 7.71 -5.41
C LYS A 89 13.39 6.49 -4.88
N ASN A 90 12.93 5.89 -3.79
CA ASN A 90 13.53 4.70 -3.22
C ASN A 90 12.92 3.38 -3.74
N GLY A 91 12.05 3.44 -4.78
CA GLY A 91 11.54 2.26 -5.46
C GLY A 91 10.48 1.46 -4.70
N TYR A 92 9.83 2.05 -3.69
CA TYR A 92 8.70 1.42 -3.00
C TYR A 92 7.43 1.47 -3.85
N ILE A 93 6.64 0.40 -3.82
CA ILE A 93 5.23 0.49 -4.19
C ILE A 93 4.58 1.41 -3.16
N ARG A 94 4.03 2.54 -3.60
CA ARG A 94 3.46 3.52 -2.68
C ARG A 94 1.96 3.61 -2.82
N GLY A 95 1.29 3.85 -1.70
CA GLY A 95 -0.13 4.11 -1.62
C GLY A 95 -0.43 5.39 -0.87
N ALA A 96 -1.59 5.96 -1.09
CA ALA A 96 -2.06 7.13 -0.36
C ALA A 96 -3.39 6.83 0.32
N TYR A 97 -3.53 7.21 1.61
CA TYR A 97 -4.78 7.02 2.30
C TYR A 97 -5.47 8.31 2.71
N HIS A 98 -6.81 8.24 2.71
CA HIS A 98 -7.71 9.26 3.23
C HIS A 98 -8.37 8.78 4.51
N PHE A 99 -8.19 9.52 5.61
CA PHE A 99 -8.91 9.25 6.84
C PHE A 99 -10.34 9.78 6.74
N TYR A 100 -11.30 8.86 6.62
CA TYR A 100 -12.69 9.16 6.36
C TYR A 100 -13.44 9.65 7.60
N ARG A 101 -14.14 10.79 7.48
CA ARG A 101 -14.95 11.38 8.54
C ARG A 101 -16.44 11.21 8.22
N PRO A 102 -17.19 10.38 8.99
CA PRO A 102 -18.57 10.01 8.64
C PRO A 102 -19.58 11.16 8.72
N TYR A 103 -19.19 12.29 9.32
CA TYR A 103 -20.07 13.48 9.43
C TYR A 103 -19.73 14.56 8.40
N VAL A 104 -18.82 14.27 7.49
CA VAL A 104 -18.40 15.16 6.40
C VAL A 104 -18.88 14.59 5.08
N THR A 105 -19.38 15.45 4.17
CA THR A 105 -19.93 14.96 2.90
C THR A 105 -18.89 14.21 2.06
N PRO A 106 -19.28 13.13 1.37
CA PRO A 106 -18.38 12.38 0.49
C PRO A 106 -17.70 13.24 -0.58
N TYR A 107 -18.46 14.17 -1.17
CA TYR A 107 -17.95 15.06 -2.23
C TYR A 107 -16.85 16.00 -1.75
N SER A 108 -16.96 16.54 -0.53
CA SER A 108 -15.92 17.43 0.00
C SER A 108 -14.66 16.66 0.38
N GLN A 109 -14.80 15.46 0.91
CA GLN A 109 -13.67 14.55 1.18
C GLN A 109 -12.97 14.11 -0.11
N PHE A 110 -13.76 13.74 -1.13
CA PHE A 110 -13.23 13.42 -2.46
C PHE A 110 -12.41 14.57 -3.03
N ARG A 111 -12.95 15.80 -3.05
CA ARG A 111 -12.21 16.97 -3.54
C ARG A 111 -10.93 17.22 -2.76
N ASN A 112 -10.94 17.05 -1.44
CA ASN A 112 -9.75 17.17 -0.62
C ASN A 112 -8.68 16.15 -1.06
N PHE A 113 -9.04 14.88 -1.19
CA PHE A 113 -8.10 13.82 -1.57
C PHE A 113 -7.50 14.02 -2.95
N ILE A 114 -8.31 14.24 -3.97
CA ILE A 114 -7.83 14.41 -5.36
C ILE A 114 -7.04 15.71 -5.58
N SER A 115 -7.18 16.69 -4.67
CA SER A 115 -6.38 17.92 -4.73
C SER A 115 -4.90 17.68 -4.43
N VAL A 116 -4.59 16.59 -3.72
CA VAL A 116 -3.24 16.27 -3.21
C VAL A 116 -2.66 15.04 -3.91
N VAL A 117 -3.47 13.99 -4.07
CA VAL A 117 -3.01 12.69 -4.57
C VAL A 117 -3.12 12.62 -6.08
N LYS A 118 -1.99 12.32 -6.73
CA LYS A 118 -1.89 12.06 -8.18
C LYS A 118 -1.21 10.70 -8.35
N LEU A 119 -2.03 9.66 -8.50
CA LEU A 119 -1.55 8.31 -8.71
C LEU A 119 -0.96 8.15 -10.10
N LYS A 120 0.07 7.32 -10.21
CA LYS A 120 0.75 6.94 -11.45
C LYS A 120 0.76 5.43 -11.57
N LYS A 121 1.08 4.94 -12.74
CA LYS A 121 1.34 3.52 -12.98
C LYS A 121 2.29 2.95 -11.94
N GLY A 122 1.91 1.84 -11.31
CA GLY A 122 2.65 1.18 -10.24
C GLY A 122 2.34 1.66 -8.82
N ASP A 123 1.58 2.74 -8.64
CA ASP A 123 1.07 3.13 -7.32
C ASP A 123 -0.11 2.22 -6.93
N LEU A 124 -0.29 1.96 -5.64
CA LEU A 124 -1.48 1.27 -5.13
C LEU A 124 -2.76 2.07 -5.41
N PRO A 125 -3.91 1.42 -5.48
CA PRO A 125 -5.20 2.10 -5.49
C PRO A 125 -5.34 3.06 -4.31
N PRO A 126 -6.24 4.07 -4.39
CA PRO A 126 -6.52 4.93 -3.25
C PRO A 126 -6.99 4.11 -2.07
N VAL A 127 -6.50 4.42 -0.87
CA VAL A 127 -6.93 3.75 0.37
C VAL A 127 -7.90 4.64 1.13
N VAL A 128 -9.02 4.06 1.57
CA VAL A 128 -10.04 4.73 2.39
C VAL A 128 -9.98 4.12 3.79
N ASP A 129 -9.49 4.91 4.75
CA ASP A 129 -9.42 4.55 6.16
C ASP A 129 -10.75 4.88 6.84
N ALA A 130 -11.59 3.85 7.01
CA ALA A 130 -12.95 3.94 7.52
C ALA A 130 -13.08 3.19 8.86
N GLU A 131 -12.76 3.84 9.95
CA GLU A 131 -12.77 3.24 11.29
C GLU A 131 -13.61 4.02 12.34
N ILE A 132 -14.17 5.16 11.96
CA ILE A 132 -15.00 5.96 12.85
C ILE A 132 -16.46 5.53 12.75
N HIS A 133 -16.99 5.04 13.85
CA HIS A 133 -18.39 4.68 13.95
C HIS A 133 -19.32 5.90 13.84
N SER A 134 -20.48 5.67 13.24
CA SER A 134 -21.60 6.61 13.24
C SER A 134 -22.83 5.96 13.87
N LYS A 135 -23.60 6.74 14.61
CA LYS A 135 -24.92 6.29 15.10
C LYS A 135 -25.90 6.01 13.94
N TYR A 136 -25.64 6.57 12.76
CA TYR A 136 -26.43 6.37 11.54
C TYR A 136 -25.74 5.39 10.58
N THR A 137 -25.78 4.10 10.88
CA THR A 137 -25.07 3.06 10.13
C THR A 137 -25.42 3.06 8.62
N LYS A 138 -26.70 3.11 8.28
CA LYS A 138 -27.13 3.13 6.86
C LYS A 138 -26.60 4.37 6.11
N LYS A 139 -26.62 5.54 6.78
CA LYS A 139 -26.06 6.76 6.18
C LYS A 139 -24.56 6.63 5.98
N LEU A 140 -23.82 6.11 6.96
CA LEU A 140 -22.39 5.85 6.86
C LEU A 140 -22.07 4.97 5.65
N GLN A 141 -22.78 3.84 5.51
CA GLN A 141 -22.57 2.91 4.38
C GLN A 141 -22.91 3.57 3.03
N ASN A 142 -23.98 4.32 2.94
CA ASN A 142 -24.34 5.02 1.70
C ASN A 142 -23.31 6.10 1.33
N ASP A 143 -22.86 6.90 2.29
CA ASP A 143 -21.87 7.93 2.07
C ASP A 143 -20.50 7.34 1.68
N LEU A 144 -20.09 6.25 2.34
CA LEU A 144 -18.88 5.51 1.94
C LEU A 144 -18.98 4.96 0.52
N LYS A 145 -20.12 4.37 0.15
CA LYS A 145 -20.37 3.90 -1.22
C LYS A 145 -20.22 5.03 -2.25
N ILE A 146 -20.77 6.21 -1.96
CA ILE A 146 -20.62 7.38 -2.83
C ILE A 146 -19.14 7.77 -2.94
N PHE A 147 -18.41 7.83 -1.81
CA PHE A 147 -17.00 8.22 -1.79
C PHE A 147 -16.12 7.25 -2.58
N LEU A 148 -16.30 5.94 -2.37
CA LEU A 148 -15.58 4.89 -3.11
C LEU A 148 -15.84 4.96 -4.60
N ASN A 149 -17.11 5.13 -5.02
CA ASN A 149 -17.47 5.26 -6.42
C ASN A 149 -16.87 6.52 -7.08
N LEU A 150 -16.77 7.63 -6.35
CA LEU A 150 -16.11 8.85 -6.84
C LEU A 150 -14.62 8.62 -7.06
N LEU A 151 -13.95 7.95 -6.14
CA LEU A 151 -12.53 7.59 -6.27
C LEU A 151 -12.29 6.61 -7.43
N GLU A 152 -13.10 5.55 -7.53
CA GLU A 152 -13.01 4.56 -8.61
C GLU A 152 -13.18 5.20 -9.99
N ARG A 153 -14.18 6.07 -10.13
CA ARG A 153 -14.41 6.81 -11.40
C ARG A 153 -13.25 7.72 -11.77
N TYR A 154 -12.62 8.35 -10.78
CA TYR A 154 -11.54 9.32 -11.02
C TYR A 154 -10.20 8.61 -11.32
N TYR A 155 -9.83 7.62 -10.51
CA TYR A 155 -8.54 6.91 -10.66
C TYR A 155 -8.60 5.69 -11.59
N LYS A 156 -9.81 5.27 -12.03
CA LYS A 156 -10.05 4.09 -12.88
C LYS A 156 -9.58 2.77 -12.28
N VAL A 157 -9.53 2.71 -10.95
CA VAL A 157 -9.17 1.52 -10.18
C VAL A 157 -10.02 1.49 -8.90
N LYS A 158 -10.41 0.29 -8.45
CA LYS A 158 -11.17 0.13 -7.21
C LYS A 158 -10.33 0.52 -6.00
N PRO A 159 -10.83 1.38 -5.10
CA PRO A 159 -10.14 1.70 -3.86
C PRO A 159 -9.96 0.48 -2.94
N ILE A 160 -8.99 0.58 -2.04
CA ILE A 160 -8.81 -0.35 -0.91
C ILE A 160 -9.53 0.23 0.30
N ILE A 161 -10.25 -0.59 1.06
CA ILE A 161 -10.92 -0.19 2.31
C ILE A 161 -10.07 -0.68 3.49
N TYR A 162 -9.54 0.27 4.27
CA TYR A 162 -8.94 -0.02 5.57
C TYR A 162 -9.96 0.16 6.68
N CYS A 163 -9.98 -0.78 7.62
CA CYS A 163 -10.73 -0.66 8.87
C CYS A 163 -10.22 -1.68 9.90
N ASN A 164 -10.61 -1.50 11.17
CA ASN A 164 -10.37 -2.52 12.17
C ASN A 164 -11.40 -3.67 12.07
N ALA A 165 -11.05 -4.85 12.62
CA ALA A 165 -11.88 -6.04 12.54
C ALA A 165 -13.30 -5.89 13.13
N PRO A 166 -13.53 -5.20 14.28
CA PRO A 166 -14.88 -4.91 14.76
C PRO A 166 -15.70 -4.06 13.79
N PHE A 167 -15.09 -3.04 13.17
CA PHE A 167 -15.76 -2.17 12.19
C PHE A 167 -16.17 -2.96 10.94
N TYR A 168 -15.27 -3.82 10.42
CA TYR A 168 -15.58 -4.69 9.31
C TYR A 168 -16.81 -5.56 9.59
N ARG A 169 -16.82 -6.30 10.71
CA ARG A 169 -17.95 -7.18 11.08
C ARG A 169 -19.26 -6.43 11.19
N LYS A 170 -19.24 -5.20 11.70
CA LYS A 170 -20.44 -4.38 11.90
C LYS A 170 -20.97 -3.75 10.63
N HIS A 171 -20.09 -3.32 9.72
CA HIS A 171 -20.49 -2.43 8.62
C HIS A 171 -20.26 -3.00 7.23
N PHE A 172 -19.37 -3.97 7.06
CA PHE A 172 -18.96 -4.45 5.74
C PHE A 172 -19.24 -5.93 5.49
N TYR A 173 -19.41 -6.73 6.53
CA TYR A 173 -19.58 -8.18 6.40
C TYR A 173 -20.80 -8.55 5.54
N HIS A 174 -20.59 -9.42 4.51
CA HIS A 174 -21.59 -9.85 3.54
C HIS A 174 -22.42 -8.69 2.96
N SER A 175 -21.74 -7.74 2.33
CA SER A 175 -22.38 -6.52 1.88
C SER A 175 -21.92 -6.09 0.48
N TYR A 176 -22.45 -4.97 0.01
CA TYR A 176 -22.01 -4.29 -1.21
C TYR A 176 -20.48 -4.13 -1.29
N PHE A 177 -19.82 -4.04 -0.15
CA PHE A 177 -18.38 -3.76 -0.08
C PHE A 177 -17.49 -4.97 -0.36
N ASP A 178 -18.02 -6.18 -0.46
CA ASP A 178 -17.25 -7.41 -0.73
C ASP A 178 -16.53 -7.39 -2.10
N GLN A 179 -16.88 -6.47 -2.95
CA GLN A 179 -16.20 -6.24 -4.24
C GLN A 179 -14.89 -5.46 -4.16
N TYR A 180 -14.52 -4.94 -2.99
CA TYR A 180 -13.30 -4.16 -2.75
C TYR A 180 -12.26 -4.99 -2.03
N HIS A 181 -10.98 -4.61 -2.19
CA HIS A 181 -9.91 -5.14 -1.36
C HIS A 181 -10.02 -4.60 0.07
N PHE A 182 -9.88 -5.50 1.05
CA PHE A 182 -9.90 -5.13 2.46
C PHE A 182 -8.50 -5.13 3.07
N TRP A 183 -8.19 -4.07 3.79
CA TRP A 183 -7.04 -3.95 4.67
C TRP A 183 -7.53 -3.88 6.12
N ILE A 184 -7.27 -4.95 6.86
CA ILE A 184 -7.82 -5.14 8.21
C ILE A 184 -6.77 -4.90 9.27
N ALA A 185 -7.07 -4.02 10.25
CA ALA A 185 -6.29 -3.90 11.47
C ALA A 185 -6.79 -4.87 12.53
N ASP A 186 -5.90 -5.75 12.98
CA ASP A 186 -6.15 -6.66 14.11
C ASP A 186 -4.83 -7.01 14.79
N TYR A 187 -4.62 -6.50 16.01
CA TYR A 187 -3.37 -6.60 16.77
C TYR A 187 -3.34 -7.74 17.78
N ARG A 188 -4.34 -8.62 17.76
CA ARG A 188 -4.46 -9.71 18.76
C ARG A 188 -3.47 -10.85 18.53
N GLY A 189 -2.62 -10.77 17.50
CA GLY A 189 -1.54 -11.73 17.21
C GLY A 189 -2.02 -13.11 16.76
N LYS A 190 -3.32 -13.28 16.49
CA LYS A 190 -3.89 -14.53 15.98
C LYS A 190 -3.97 -14.46 14.46
N ASN A 191 -3.84 -15.63 13.82
CA ASN A 191 -4.05 -15.74 12.40
C ASN A 191 -5.41 -15.15 12.02
N LEU A 192 -5.42 -14.12 11.17
CA LEU A 192 -6.61 -13.41 10.74
C LEU A 192 -7.57 -14.34 9.99
N ASP A 193 -7.06 -15.34 9.29
CA ASP A 193 -7.86 -16.34 8.54
C ASP A 193 -8.83 -17.14 9.41
N SER A 194 -8.52 -17.33 10.69
CA SER A 194 -9.42 -18.01 11.64
C SER A 194 -10.66 -17.20 11.99
N THR A 195 -10.61 -15.88 11.77
CA THR A 195 -11.66 -14.94 12.21
C THR A 195 -12.29 -14.14 11.07
N MET A 196 -11.60 -14.05 9.92
CA MET A 196 -12.03 -13.27 8.78
C MET A 196 -11.54 -13.90 7.48
N LYS A 197 -12.46 -14.18 6.56
CA LYS A 197 -12.14 -14.80 5.24
C LYS A 197 -11.80 -13.76 4.17
N MET A 198 -12.26 -12.52 4.33
CA MET A 198 -12.17 -11.47 3.33
C MET A 198 -11.16 -10.40 3.79
N TRP A 199 -9.90 -10.62 3.51
CA TRP A 199 -8.84 -9.62 3.69
C TRP A 199 -7.73 -9.85 2.67
N ASP A 200 -7.12 -8.77 2.20
CA ASP A 200 -5.97 -8.79 1.32
C ASP A 200 -4.73 -8.22 2.01
N PHE A 201 -4.94 -7.20 2.85
CA PHE A 201 -3.90 -6.58 3.67
C PHE A 201 -4.24 -6.74 5.15
N TRP A 202 -3.23 -6.95 5.96
CA TRP A 202 -3.34 -7.03 7.41
C TRP A 202 -2.37 -6.08 8.09
N GLN A 203 -2.88 -5.11 8.86
CA GLN A 203 -2.11 -4.33 9.79
C GLN A 203 -2.06 -5.10 11.11
N TYR A 204 -0.92 -5.74 11.37
CA TYR A 204 -0.79 -6.67 12.50
C TYR A 204 -0.22 -6.04 13.76
N THR A 205 0.36 -4.83 13.67
CA THR A 205 0.84 -4.06 14.82
C THR A 205 0.93 -2.58 14.50
N CYS A 206 0.65 -1.74 15.51
CA CYS A 206 0.93 -0.30 15.51
C CYS A 206 2.17 0.08 16.37
N TRP A 207 2.87 -0.93 16.90
CA TRP A 207 4.04 -0.77 17.77
C TRP A 207 5.32 -1.29 17.11
N GLY A 208 5.37 -1.31 15.79
CA GLY A 208 6.52 -1.82 15.04
C GLY A 208 7.73 -0.90 15.17
N ASN A 209 8.91 -1.50 15.32
CA ASN A 209 10.19 -0.79 15.16
C ASN A 209 10.76 -1.12 13.80
N VAL A 210 11.13 -0.07 13.05
CA VAL A 210 11.72 -0.20 11.71
C VAL A 210 12.96 0.68 11.63
N ASN A 211 14.08 0.10 11.21
CA ASN A 211 15.31 0.87 11.04
C ASN A 211 15.06 2.04 10.05
N GLY A 212 15.56 3.22 10.38
CA GLY A 212 15.32 4.44 9.58
C GLY A 212 14.09 5.25 10.01
N ILE A 213 13.22 4.72 10.89
CA ILE A 213 12.08 5.43 11.47
C ILE A 213 12.28 5.58 12.98
N LYS A 214 12.15 6.81 13.48
CA LYS A 214 12.20 7.07 14.92
C LYS A 214 10.81 6.91 15.55
N GLY A 215 10.70 6.01 16.52
CA GLY A 215 9.44 5.68 17.20
C GLY A 215 8.71 4.54 16.52
N TYR A 216 7.44 4.40 16.86
CA TYR A 216 6.62 3.29 16.38
C TYR A 216 6.06 3.57 14.98
N VAL A 217 5.84 2.50 14.24
CA VAL A 217 5.25 2.50 12.91
C VAL A 217 4.34 1.30 12.72
N ASP A 218 3.26 1.50 12.00
CA ASP A 218 2.34 0.43 11.63
C ASP A 218 2.99 -0.52 10.62
N LYS A 219 2.91 -1.85 10.90
CA LYS A 219 3.46 -2.87 10.02
C LYS A 219 2.35 -3.73 9.44
N ASN A 220 2.52 -4.06 8.18
CA ASN A 220 1.49 -4.65 7.35
C ASN A 220 1.99 -5.86 6.58
N TYR A 221 1.05 -6.76 6.25
CA TYR A 221 1.20 -7.82 5.26
C TYR A 221 0.21 -7.62 4.11
N TYR A 222 0.66 -7.98 2.89
CA TYR A 222 -0.23 -8.34 1.80
C TYR A 222 -0.10 -9.85 1.54
N ARG A 223 -1.23 -10.58 1.47
CA ARG A 223 -1.24 -12.05 1.57
C ARG A 223 -0.95 -12.79 0.26
N TRP A 224 -1.06 -12.15 -0.90
CA TRP A 224 -1.12 -12.83 -2.18
C TRP A 224 0.19 -12.80 -2.98
N GLY A 225 1.30 -12.45 -2.35
CA GLY A 225 2.61 -12.36 -2.99
C GLY A 225 2.83 -11.09 -3.82
N TYR A 226 4.09 -10.85 -4.19
CA TYR A 226 4.53 -9.58 -4.77
C TYR A 226 3.94 -9.30 -6.17
N ASP A 227 3.83 -10.32 -7.03
CA ASP A 227 3.27 -10.14 -8.37
C ASP A 227 1.78 -9.81 -8.31
N SER A 228 1.04 -10.43 -7.40
CA SER A 228 -0.36 -10.08 -7.14
C SER A 228 -0.49 -8.64 -6.64
N LEU A 229 0.42 -8.17 -5.76
CA LEU A 229 0.44 -6.78 -5.31
C LEU A 229 0.64 -5.81 -6.47
N LYS A 230 1.56 -6.11 -7.41
CA LYS A 230 1.75 -5.32 -8.63
C LYS A 230 0.51 -5.32 -9.53
N ASN A 231 -0.22 -6.44 -9.57
CA ASN A 231 -1.39 -6.57 -10.43
C ASN A 231 -2.56 -5.70 -9.99
N ILE A 232 -2.72 -5.41 -8.72
CA ILE A 232 -3.75 -4.49 -8.21
C ILE A 232 -3.35 -3.01 -8.34
N CYS A 233 -2.09 -2.69 -8.62
CA CYS A 233 -1.62 -1.32 -8.81
C CYS A 233 -2.26 -0.66 -10.05
N VAL A 234 -2.25 0.68 -10.06
CA VAL A 234 -2.66 1.51 -11.20
C VAL A 234 -1.87 1.12 -12.46
N LYS A 235 -2.56 0.96 -13.59
CA LYS A 235 -2.00 0.51 -14.87
C LYS A 235 -1.51 1.67 -15.75
#